data_b80a0bfa0f6ee7cb6d4978ed6e2a67ee
#
_entry.id   b80a0bfa0f6ee7cb6d4978ed6e2a67ee
#
_cell.length_a   1.000
_cell.length_b   1.000
_cell.length_c   1.000
_cell.angle_alpha   90.00
_cell.angle_beta   90.00
_cell.angle_gamma   90.00
#
_symmetry.space_group_name_H-M   'P 1'
#
loop_
_entity.id
_entity.type
_entity.pdbx_description
1 polymer ?
#
loop_
_entity_poly.entity_id
_entity_poly.type
_entity_poly.pdbx_seq_one_letter_code
_entity_poly.pdbx_strand_id
1 'polypeptide(L)'
;MPLLLSVAFQQLYQMADSMIVGRFAETAQAGELALAAVGASYPITQLFVAVATGINIGTSVLVSQLFGAKRYLRMKTAISTALVTTTVVALLLTLFGAIFTNGLMSALNTSADIFSDASLYLRVYVFGLLFLFIYNVCTGIFNAMGDSRTPLILLVISSVGNVILDIVFVAMLHWGVAGVAWATFIAQGASGVLAFFLLMRRVHSFDTGRHFILFAPEMLRRLTNYAIPSIAQQSFVSVGNLIIQYYVNLCGPTVIAGFSVANRINMFALTCCMSFASGLSSFVAQNIGARKLDRVGPGLKAGGTFSVGLGIVFMAIYLPLASHIISLFLPAGSASGVVDVARGYLFTVVPFYVVVCIKFVCDSVLRGAGAMRPFMITTFSDLILRVVLSIALFYLIGNEHGIWMSWPIGWFLGSGLSVFFYKSGAWRKDLPTL
;
A
#
# COMPACT_ATOMS: atom_id res chain seq x y z
N MET A 1 -13.51 4.14 10.96
CA MET A 1 -14.45 4.22 9.82
C MET A 1 -13.84 4.94 8.60
N PRO A 2 -13.33 6.19 8.65
CA PRO A 2 -12.82 6.85 7.44
C PRO A 2 -11.72 6.09 6.70
N LEU A 3 -10.76 5.47 7.42
CA LEU A 3 -9.69 4.66 6.82
C LEU A 3 -10.21 3.44 6.04
N LEU A 4 -11.24 2.76 6.54
CA LEU A 4 -11.85 1.62 5.85
C LEU A 4 -12.61 2.06 4.60
N LEU A 5 -13.35 3.19 4.69
CA LEU A 5 -14.01 3.78 3.54
C LEU A 5 -12.99 4.19 2.46
N SER A 6 -11.84 4.73 2.85
CA SER A 6 -10.76 5.08 1.91
C SER A 6 -10.30 3.86 1.12
N VAL A 7 -10.13 2.70 1.77
CA VAL A 7 -9.75 1.46 1.08
C VAL A 7 -10.84 1.01 0.09
N ALA A 8 -12.10 1.05 0.51
CA ALA A 8 -13.21 0.66 -0.37
C ALA A 8 -13.29 1.57 -1.61
N PHE A 9 -13.21 2.89 -1.42
CA PHE A 9 -13.17 3.85 -2.54
C PHE A 9 -11.96 3.64 -3.44
N GLN A 10 -10.77 3.36 -2.86
CA GLN A 10 -9.56 3.11 -3.64
C GLN A 10 -9.71 1.86 -4.53
N GLN A 11 -10.31 0.78 -4.02
CA GLN A 11 -10.54 -0.43 -4.79
C GLN A 11 -11.60 -0.22 -5.89
N LEU A 12 -12.70 0.47 -5.57
CA LEU A 12 -13.73 0.80 -6.57
C LEU A 12 -13.18 1.67 -7.69
N TYR A 13 -12.35 2.66 -7.35
CA TYR A 13 -11.69 3.52 -8.32
C TYR A 13 -10.76 2.71 -9.25
N GLN A 14 -9.90 1.83 -8.72
CA GLN A 14 -9.00 1.00 -9.54
C GLN A 14 -9.76 0.06 -10.49
N MET A 15 -10.93 -0.43 -10.05
CA MET A 15 -11.80 -1.22 -10.92
C MET A 15 -12.41 -0.37 -12.03
N ALA A 16 -12.92 0.83 -11.71
CA ALA A 16 -13.49 1.74 -12.70
C ALA A 16 -12.46 2.15 -13.76
N ASP A 17 -11.24 2.51 -13.36
CA ASP A 17 -10.13 2.85 -14.24
C ASP A 17 -9.84 1.71 -15.23
N SER A 18 -9.67 0.48 -14.73
CA SER A 18 -9.45 -0.69 -15.58
C SER A 18 -10.62 -0.98 -16.54
N MET A 19 -11.86 -0.73 -16.09
CA MET A 19 -13.06 -0.94 -16.92
C MET A 19 -13.15 0.10 -18.04
N ILE A 20 -12.80 1.36 -17.75
CA ILE A 20 -12.83 2.45 -18.75
C ILE A 20 -11.82 2.16 -19.85
N VAL A 21 -10.58 1.83 -19.48
CA VAL A 21 -9.52 1.47 -20.44
C VAL A 21 -9.95 0.32 -21.34
N GLY A 22 -10.53 -0.74 -20.78
CA GLY A 22 -10.91 -1.93 -21.55
C GLY A 22 -12.17 -1.78 -22.41
N ARG A 23 -13.15 -0.93 -22.00
CA ARG A 23 -14.45 -0.82 -22.69
C ARG A 23 -14.56 0.31 -23.71
N PHE A 24 -13.83 1.39 -23.51
CA PHE A 24 -13.93 2.59 -24.36
C PHE A 24 -12.79 2.74 -25.38
N ALA A 25 -11.99 1.69 -25.58
CA ALA A 25 -11.04 1.64 -26.70
C ALA A 25 -11.82 1.49 -28.03
N GLU A 26 -11.28 2.00 -29.10
CA GLU A 26 -11.88 2.00 -30.44
C GLU A 26 -12.23 0.58 -30.95
N THR A 27 -11.41 -0.42 -30.57
CA THR A 27 -11.64 -1.83 -30.84
C THR A 27 -11.34 -2.67 -29.60
N ALA A 28 -11.94 -3.86 -29.48
CA ALA A 28 -11.64 -4.78 -28.39
C ALA A 28 -10.14 -5.11 -28.31
N GLN A 29 -9.47 -5.28 -29.44
CA GLN A 29 -8.03 -5.54 -29.52
C GLN A 29 -7.20 -4.35 -29.04
N ALA A 30 -7.58 -3.13 -29.38
CA ALA A 30 -6.90 -1.92 -28.89
C ALA A 30 -7.07 -1.78 -27.36
N GLY A 31 -8.22 -2.15 -26.81
CA GLY A 31 -8.47 -2.18 -25.35
C GLY A 31 -7.60 -3.21 -24.64
N GLU A 32 -7.46 -4.41 -25.20
CA GLU A 32 -6.58 -5.44 -24.66
C GLU A 32 -5.11 -5.00 -24.66
N LEU A 33 -4.63 -4.41 -25.75
CA LEU A 33 -3.27 -3.89 -25.85
C LEU A 33 -3.03 -2.72 -24.88
N ALA A 34 -4.01 -1.82 -24.71
CA ALA A 34 -3.93 -0.72 -23.76
C ALA A 34 -3.82 -1.22 -22.32
N LEU A 35 -4.66 -2.19 -21.93
CA LEU A 35 -4.59 -2.83 -20.61
C LEU A 35 -3.26 -3.55 -20.41
N ALA A 36 -2.75 -4.23 -21.43
CA ALA A 36 -1.45 -4.90 -21.39
C ALA A 36 -0.31 -3.89 -21.23
N ALA A 37 -0.35 -2.75 -21.92
CA ALA A 37 0.66 -1.69 -21.81
C ALA A 37 0.71 -1.07 -20.42
N VAL A 38 -0.45 -0.72 -19.84
CA VAL A 38 -0.56 -0.24 -18.45
C VAL A 38 -0.06 -1.31 -17.47
N GLY A 39 -0.49 -2.56 -17.66
CA GLY A 39 -0.09 -3.69 -16.84
C GLY A 39 1.41 -3.99 -16.86
N ALA A 40 2.06 -3.85 -18.02
CA ALA A 40 3.50 -4.06 -18.16
C ALA A 40 4.35 -3.10 -17.33
N SER A 41 3.87 -1.86 -17.12
CA SER A 41 4.55 -0.86 -16.28
C SER A 41 4.31 -1.03 -14.78
N TYR A 42 3.33 -1.85 -14.37
CA TYR A 42 2.88 -2.03 -12.98
C TYR A 42 4.01 -2.42 -12.01
N PRO A 43 4.93 -3.35 -12.30
CA PRO A 43 6.01 -3.69 -11.38
C PRO A 43 6.89 -2.50 -11.00
N ILE A 44 7.18 -1.62 -11.96
CA ILE A 44 8.02 -0.44 -11.74
C ILE A 44 7.25 0.63 -10.98
N THR A 45 6.00 0.89 -11.35
CA THR A 45 5.16 1.85 -10.64
C THR A 45 4.97 1.45 -9.17
N GLN A 46 4.81 0.15 -8.88
CA GLN A 46 4.72 -0.37 -7.51
C GLN A 46 5.99 -0.16 -6.69
N LEU A 47 7.18 -0.21 -7.29
CA LEU A 47 8.42 0.13 -6.58
C LEU A 47 8.45 1.61 -6.20
N PHE A 48 8.03 2.52 -7.07
CA PHE A 48 7.90 3.94 -6.73
C PHE A 48 6.87 4.17 -5.62
N VAL A 49 5.72 3.51 -5.70
CA VAL A 49 4.69 3.54 -4.63
C VAL A 49 5.23 2.99 -3.32
N ALA A 50 6.05 1.93 -3.34
CA ALA A 50 6.69 1.38 -2.15
C ALA A 50 7.58 2.41 -1.45
N VAL A 51 8.37 3.17 -2.20
CA VAL A 51 9.20 4.26 -1.65
C VAL A 51 8.33 5.35 -1.05
N ALA A 52 7.30 5.82 -1.78
CA ALA A 52 6.38 6.85 -1.30
C ALA A 52 5.67 6.42 -0.01
N THR A 53 5.17 5.19 0.04
CA THR A 53 4.51 4.61 1.21
C THR A 53 5.47 4.45 2.39
N GLY A 54 6.71 4.03 2.15
CA GLY A 54 7.71 3.92 3.19
C GLY A 54 8.07 5.26 3.84
N ILE A 55 8.22 6.32 3.03
CA ILE A 55 8.43 7.69 3.53
C ILE A 55 7.21 8.18 4.30
N ASN A 56 6.00 7.93 3.79
CA ASN A 56 4.74 8.23 4.47
C ASN A 56 4.69 7.59 5.87
N ILE A 57 4.99 6.29 5.99
CA ILE A 57 5.00 5.57 7.26
C ILE A 57 6.00 6.20 8.22
N GLY A 58 7.23 6.45 7.78
CA GLY A 58 8.26 7.07 8.60
C GLY A 58 7.87 8.46 9.10
N THR A 59 7.34 9.28 8.22
CA THR A 59 6.84 10.63 8.53
C THR A 59 5.68 10.57 9.52
N SER A 60 4.73 9.67 9.30
CA SER A 60 3.55 9.50 10.16
C SER A 60 3.94 9.14 11.60
N VAL A 61 4.89 8.21 11.78
CA VAL A 61 5.38 7.83 13.12
C VAL A 61 6.04 9.01 13.82
N LEU A 62 6.98 9.70 13.15
CA LEU A 62 7.70 10.83 13.73
C LEU A 62 6.75 11.97 14.12
N VAL A 63 5.85 12.35 13.22
CA VAL A 63 4.87 13.43 13.45
C VAL A 63 3.89 13.05 14.56
N SER A 64 3.40 11.79 14.59
CA SER A 64 2.51 11.30 15.65
C SER A 64 3.15 11.40 17.03
N GLN A 65 4.42 11.04 17.16
CA GLN A 65 5.17 11.13 18.42
C GLN A 65 5.31 12.58 18.88
N LEU A 66 5.69 13.50 17.98
CA LEU A 66 5.85 14.93 18.28
C LEU A 66 4.51 15.60 18.58
N PHE A 67 3.45 15.22 17.87
CA PHE A 67 2.08 15.69 18.10
C PHE A 67 1.58 15.24 19.49
N GLY A 68 1.76 13.95 19.82
CA GLY A 68 1.41 13.42 21.14
C GLY A 68 2.17 14.07 22.29
N ALA A 69 3.45 14.41 22.07
CA ALA A 69 4.28 15.16 23.00
C ALA A 69 3.91 16.66 23.11
N LYS A 70 2.97 17.14 22.30
CA LYS A 70 2.59 18.57 22.20
C LYS A 70 3.77 19.48 21.80
N ARG A 71 4.81 18.92 21.18
CA ARG A 71 6.01 19.69 20.74
C ARG A 71 5.79 20.27 19.34
N TYR A 72 4.82 21.16 19.20
CA TYR A 72 4.35 21.66 17.92
C TYR A 72 5.42 22.37 17.08
N LEU A 73 6.37 23.07 17.70
CA LEU A 73 7.48 23.68 16.96
C LEU A 73 8.40 22.63 16.31
N ARG A 74 8.78 21.58 17.07
CA ARG A 74 9.55 20.47 16.51
C ARG A 74 8.77 19.68 15.48
N MET A 75 7.47 19.54 15.68
CA MET A 75 6.55 18.90 14.72
C MET A 75 6.53 19.67 13.38
N LYS A 76 6.41 21.01 13.40
CA LYS A 76 6.49 21.85 12.20
C LYS A 76 7.84 21.66 11.47
N THR A 77 8.97 21.68 12.21
CA THR A 77 10.28 21.41 11.65
C THR A 77 10.39 19.99 11.05
N ALA A 78 9.82 18.99 11.71
CA ALA A 78 9.80 17.62 11.19
C ALA A 78 8.95 17.49 9.92
N ILE A 79 7.77 18.13 9.88
CA ILE A 79 6.89 18.18 8.70
C ILE A 79 7.62 18.86 7.53
N SER A 80 8.21 20.02 7.77
CA SER A 80 8.96 20.75 6.73
C SER A 80 10.16 19.94 6.22
N THR A 81 10.96 19.36 7.12
CA THR A 81 12.08 18.48 6.74
C THR A 81 11.60 17.28 5.94
N ALA A 82 10.46 16.65 6.32
CA ALA A 82 9.90 15.52 5.60
C ALA A 82 9.44 15.93 4.20
N LEU A 83 8.77 17.07 4.04
CA LEU A 83 8.32 17.58 2.73
C LEU A 83 9.51 17.90 1.82
N VAL A 84 10.54 18.58 2.34
CA VAL A 84 11.76 18.88 1.57
C VAL A 84 12.45 17.57 1.13
N THR A 85 12.65 16.64 2.06
CA THR A 85 13.27 15.34 1.74
C THR A 85 12.45 14.57 0.71
N THR A 86 11.13 14.54 0.88
CA THR A 86 10.22 13.86 -0.05
C THR A 86 10.29 14.47 -1.45
N THR A 87 10.32 15.79 -1.54
CA THR A 87 10.47 16.51 -2.81
C THR A 87 11.78 16.16 -3.50
N VAL A 88 12.90 16.18 -2.76
CA VAL A 88 14.20 15.80 -3.32
C VAL A 88 14.22 14.36 -3.80
N VAL A 89 13.73 13.42 -2.99
CA VAL A 89 13.65 12.01 -3.40
C VAL A 89 12.74 11.81 -4.62
N ALA A 90 11.58 12.46 -4.63
CA ALA A 90 10.65 12.39 -5.77
C ALA A 90 11.30 12.94 -7.06
N LEU A 91 11.99 14.08 -7.00
CA LEU A 91 12.68 14.65 -8.16
C LEU A 91 13.82 13.76 -8.65
N LEU A 92 14.60 13.15 -7.75
CA LEU A 92 15.65 12.20 -8.12
C LEU A 92 15.07 10.96 -8.80
N LEU A 93 13.96 10.41 -8.28
CA LEU A 93 13.27 9.27 -8.89
C LEU A 93 12.60 9.64 -10.21
N THR A 94 12.08 10.86 -10.34
CA THR A 94 11.54 11.38 -11.61
C THR A 94 12.64 11.48 -12.66
N LEU A 95 13.79 12.04 -12.31
CA LEU A 95 14.93 12.13 -13.22
C LEU A 95 15.44 10.73 -13.63
N PHE A 96 15.60 9.84 -12.65
CA PHE A 96 15.98 8.45 -12.92
C PHE A 96 14.98 7.76 -13.85
N GLY A 97 13.71 7.80 -13.51
CA GLY A 97 12.66 7.17 -14.31
C GLY A 97 12.54 7.76 -15.71
N ALA A 98 12.66 9.09 -15.88
CA ALA A 98 12.62 9.74 -17.19
C ALA A 98 13.78 9.33 -18.10
N ILE A 99 15.00 9.21 -17.54
CA ILE A 99 16.19 8.80 -18.29
C ILE A 99 16.11 7.30 -18.65
N PHE A 100 15.71 6.46 -17.71
CA PHE A 100 15.79 5.01 -17.86
C PHE A 100 14.47 4.34 -18.26
N THR A 101 13.40 5.07 -18.60
CA THR A 101 12.08 4.51 -18.96
C THR A 101 12.20 3.35 -19.97
N ASN A 102 12.86 3.56 -21.10
CA ASN A 102 12.99 2.54 -22.12
C ASN A 102 13.83 1.34 -21.66
N GLY A 103 14.91 1.60 -20.90
CA GLY A 103 15.74 0.54 -20.32
C GLY A 103 14.97 -0.31 -19.29
N LEU A 104 14.13 0.33 -18.49
CA LEU A 104 13.27 -0.36 -17.52
C LEU A 104 12.22 -1.23 -18.21
N MET A 105 11.59 -0.75 -19.30
CA MET A 105 10.63 -1.54 -20.08
C MET A 105 11.32 -2.71 -20.80
N SER A 106 12.53 -2.49 -21.34
CA SER A 106 13.33 -3.57 -21.94
C SER A 106 13.74 -4.61 -20.91
N ALA A 107 14.12 -4.21 -19.70
CA ALA A 107 14.49 -5.13 -18.62
C ALA A 107 13.30 -6.02 -18.16
N LEU A 108 12.07 -5.57 -18.34
CA LEU A 108 10.86 -6.36 -18.11
C LEU A 108 10.47 -7.26 -19.28
N ASN A 109 11.28 -7.32 -20.35
CA ASN A 109 10.96 -8.07 -21.59
C ASN A 109 9.58 -7.68 -22.16
N THR A 110 9.24 -6.39 -22.13
CA THR A 110 7.97 -5.89 -22.67
C THR A 110 7.88 -6.19 -24.16
N SER A 111 6.76 -6.79 -24.60
CA SER A 111 6.51 -7.13 -26.00
C SER A 111 6.60 -5.90 -26.91
N ALA A 112 7.13 -6.08 -28.12
CA ALA A 112 7.31 -5.01 -29.10
C ALA A 112 5.99 -4.28 -29.44
N ASP A 113 4.87 -5.02 -29.47
CA ASP A 113 3.54 -4.50 -29.82
C ASP A 113 3.02 -3.45 -28.84
N ILE A 114 3.41 -3.55 -27.55
CA ILE A 114 2.94 -2.65 -26.47
C ILE A 114 4.07 -1.76 -25.94
N PHE A 115 5.31 -1.92 -26.41
CA PHE A 115 6.49 -1.25 -25.85
C PHE A 115 6.37 0.28 -25.89
N SER A 116 5.88 0.83 -27.00
CA SER A 116 5.70 2.27 -27.19
C SER A 116 4.71 2.83 -26.16
N ASP A 117 3.55 2.21 -26.03
CA ASP A 117 2.47 2.65 -25.15
C ASP A 117 2.82 2.46 -23.68
N ALA A 118 3.45 1.34 -23.32
CA ALA A 118 3.94 1.08 -21.96
C ALA A 118 5.03 2.10 -21.55
N SER A 119 5.95 2.42 -22.47
CA SER A 119 6.98 3.43 -22.25
C SER A 119 6.38 4.84 -22.11
N LEU A 120 5.38 5.18 -22.93
CA LEU A 120 4.64 6.44 -22.82
C LEU A 120 3.93 6.56 -21.49
N TYR A 121 3.18 5.52 -21.10
CA TYR A 121 2.48 5.48 -19.82
C TYR A 121 3.45 5.66 -18.65
N LEU A 122 4.53 4.87 -18.61
CA LEU A 122 5.52 4.95 -17.55
C LEU A 122 6.17 6.34 -17.49
N ARG A 123 6.48 6.94 -18.63
CA ARG A 123 7.08 8.29 -18.70
C ARG A 123 6.16 9.35 -18.11
N VAL A 124 4.89 9.35 -18.47
CA VAL A 124 3.90 10.29 -17.91
C VAL A 124 3.71 10.04 -16.42
N TYR A 125 3.62 8.77 -16.01
CA TYR A 125 3.52 8.39 -14.60
C TYR A 125 4.70 8.89 -13.76
N VAL A 126 5.92 8.76 -14.29
CA VAL A 126 7.15 9.23 -13.62
C VAL A 126 7.13 10.74 -13.40
N PHE A 127 6.64 11.55 -14.35
CA PHE A 127 6.45 12.98 -14.11
C PHE A 127 5.44 13.28 -13.02
N GLY A 128 4.48 12.39 -12.77
CA GLY A 128 3.51 12.46 -11.68
C GLY A 128 4.07 12.11 -10.29
N LEU A 129 5.27 11.52 -10.19
CA LEU A 129 5.83 11.04 -8.92
C LEU A 129 5.92 12.12 -7.86
N LEU A 130 6.28 13.34 -8.21
CA LEU A 130 6.34 14.45 -7.25
C LEU A 130 5.01 14.63 -6.52
N PHE A 131 3.91 14.64 -7.26
CA PHE A 131 2.58 14.81 -6.69
C PHE A 131 2.14 13.59 -5.89
N LEU A 132 2.43 12.40 -6.38
CA LEU A 132 2.18 11.13 -5.67
C LEU A 132 2.87 11.12 -4.30
N PHE A 133 4.14 11.48 -4.25
CA PHE A 133 4.93 11.51 -3.03
C PHE A 133 4.42 12.55 -2.04
N ILE A 134 4.16 13.78 -2.51
CA ILE A 134 3.60 14.86 -1.68
C ILE A 134 2.23 14.44 -1.14
N TYR A 135 1.34 13.92 -1.97
CA TYR A 135 0.02 13.43 -1.54
C TYR A 135 0.16 12.38 -0.43
N ASN A 136 1.01 11.35 -0.62
CA ASN A 136 1.22 10.30 0.36
C ASN A 136 1.71 10.85 1.70
N VAL A 137 2.72 11.71 1.70
CA VAL A 137 3.27 12.29 2.93
C VAL A 137 2.26 13.21 3.61
N CYS A 138 1.53 14.04 2.88
CA CYS A 138 0.49 14.90 3.43
C CYS A 138 -0.62 14.08 4.10
N THR A 139 -1.11 13.02 3.46
CA THR A 139 -2.14 12.14 4.03
C THR A 139 -1.65 11.41 5.28
N GLY A 140 -0.38 10.99 5.28
CA GLY A 140 0.26 10.41 6.47
C GLY A 140 0.36 11.39 7.64
N ILE A 141 0.68 12.64 7.37
CA ILE A 141 0.73 13.70 8.39
C ILE A 141 -0.65 14.01 8.95
N PHE A 142 -1.70 14.08 8.12
CA PHE A 142 -3.07 14.22 8.60
C PHE A 142 -3.46 13.07 9.54
N ASN A 143 -3.22 11.83 9.13
CA ASN A 143 -3.46 10.65 9.95
C ASN A 143 -2.65 10.69 11.26
N ALA A 144 -1.40 11.17 11.21
CA ALA A 144 -0.53 11.33 12.37
C ALA A 144 -1.08 12.35 13.38
N MET A 145 -1.79 13.36 12.93
CA MET A 145 -2.48 14.36 13.76
C MET A 145 -3.90 13.90 14.21
N GLY A 146 -4.32 12.69 13.83
CA GLY A 146 -5.64 12.13 14.17
C GLY A 146 -6.76 12.55 13.21
N ASP A 147 -6.44 13.23 12.11
CA ASP A 147 -7.40 13.62 11.08
C ASP A 147 -7.38 12.61 9.93
N SER A 148 -8.27 11.64 9.97
CA SER A 148 -8.47 10.67 8.87
C SER A 148 -9.62 11.07 7.92
N ARG A 149 -10.35 12.16 8.21
CA ARG A 149 -11.44 12.64 7.35
C ARG A 149 -10.92 13.40 6.14
N THR A 150 -9.94 14.28 6.36
CA THR A 150 -9.32 15.05 5.27
C THR A 150 -8.69 14.15 4.21
N PRO A 151 -7.87 13.12 4.53
CA PRO A 151 -7.40 12.15 3.55
C PRO A 151 -8.51 11.42 2.78
N LEU A 152 -9.60 11.03 3.46
CA LEU A 152 -10.73 10.39 2.80
C LEU A 152 -11.40 11.32 1.78
N ILE A 153 -11.67 12.57 2.15
CA ILE A 153 -12.28 13.55 1.24
C ILE A 153 -11.38 13.80 0.03
N LEU A 154 -10.08 13.97 0.25
CA LEU A 154 -9.09 14.13 -0.81
C LEU A 154 -9.09 12.94 -1.77
N LEU A 155 -9.13 11.72 -1.24
CA LEU A 155 -9.19 10.51 -2.03
C LEU A 155 -10.45 10.44 -2.88
N VAL A 156 -11.63 10.74 -2.30
CA VAL A 156 -12.89 10.72 -3.04
C VAL A 156 -12.88 11.75 -4.17
N ILE A 157 -12.46 12.99 -3.89
CA ILE A 157 -12.37 14.04 -4.91
C ILE A 157 -11.41 13.62 -6.02
N SER A 158 -10.24 13.10 -5.66
CA SER A 158 -9.25 12.63 -6.62
C SER A 158 -9.76 11.49 -7.48
N SER A 159 -10.36 10.48 -6.86
CA SER A 159 -10.87 9.31 -7.57
C SER A 159 -12.01 9.66 -8.53
N VAL A 160 -12.96 10.47 -8.08
CA VAL A 160 -14.05 10.94 -8.94
C VAL A 160 -13.52 11.81 -10.08
N GLY A 161 -12.61 12.72 -9.76
CA GLY A 161 -11.97 13.58 -10.78
C GLY A 161 -11.19 12.76 -11.80
N ASN A 162 -10.45 11.73 -11.38
CA ASN A 162 -9.72 10.85 -12.30
C ASN A 162 -10.68 10.07 -13.22
N VAL A 163 -11.73 9.45 -12.67
CA VAL A 163 -12.75 8.74 -13.48
C VAL A 163 -13.38 9.67 -14.52
N ILE A 164 -13.70 10.91 -14.16
CA ILE A 164 -14.23 11.90 -15.11
C ILE A 164 -13.20 12.20 -16.20
N LEU A 165 -11.94 12.41 -15.85
CA LEU A 165 -10.86 12.67 -16.81
C LEU A 165 -10.61 11.45 -17.71
N ASP A 166 -10.66 10.23 -17.18
CA ASP A 166 -10.54 9.00 -17.97
C ASP A 166 -11.66 8.92 -19.02
N ILE A 167 -12.91 9.17 -18.62
CA ILE A 167 -14.03 9.20 -19.56
C ILE A 167 -13.79 10.27 -20.66
N VAL A 168 -13.37 11.47 -20.27
CA VAL A 168 -13.12 12.55 -21.24
C VAL A 168 -11.97 12.19 -22.19
N PHE A 169 -10.84 11.72 -21.67
CA PHE A 169 -9.65 11.50 -22.50
C PHE A 169 -9.71 10.19 -23.29
N VAL A 170 -10.26 9.13 -22.69
CA VAL A 170 -10.32 7.82 -23.33
C VAL A 170 -11.59 7.67 -24.17
N ALA A 171 -12.78 7.99 -23.61
CA ALA A 171 -14.04 7.74 -24.29
C ALA A 171 -14.44 8.85 -25.26
N MET A 172 -14.14 10.13 -24.95
CA MET A 172 -14.55 11.27 -25.81
C MET A 172 -13.44 11.72 -26.78
N LEU A 173 -12.17 11.79 -26.31
CA LEU A 173 -11.03 12.24 -27.11
C LEU A 173 -10.26 11.10 -27.78
N HIS A 174 -10.57 9.84 -27.45
CA HIS A 174 -9.92 8.65 -28.02
C HIS A 174 -8.38 8.62 -27.89
N TRP A 175 -7.84 9.15 -26.78
CA TRP A 175 -6.39 9.20 -26.55
C TRP A 175 -5.80 7.86 -26.09
N GLY A 176 -6.59 6.80 -25.92
CA GLY A 176 -6.12 5.47 -25.53
C GLY A 176 -5.27 5.48 -24.24
N VAL A 177 -4.11 4.82 -24.28
CA VAL A 177 -3.17 4.73 -23.15
C VAL A 177 -2.66 6.10 -22.70
N ALA A 178 -2.42 7.03 -23.63
CA ALA A 178 -2.01 8.40 -23.30
C ALA A 178 -3.09 9.11 -22.48
N GLY A 179 -4.36 8.90 -22.79
CA GLY A 179 -5.49 9.47 -22.07
C GLY A 179 -5.49 9.07 -20.61
N VAL A 180 -5.34 7.78 -20.33
CA VAL A 180 -5.27 7.24 -18.95
C VAL A 180 -4.06 7.81 -18.20
N ALA A 181 -2.90 7.84 -18.83
CA ALA A 181 -1.69 8.36 -18.23
C ALA A 181 -1.84 9.85 -17.83
N TRP A 182 -2.37 10.67 -18.73
CA TRP A 182 -2.61 12.09 -18.45
C TRP A 182 -3.72 12.34 -17.46
N ALA A 183 -4.81 11.55 -17.48
CA ALA A 183 -5.89 11.63 -16.47
C ALA A 183 -5.34 11.35 -15.08
N THR A 184 -4.55 10.29 -14.92
CA THR A 184 -3.89 9.94 -13.67
C THR A 184 -2.92 11.04 -13.23
N PHE A 185 -2.10 11.58 -14.13
CA PHE A 185 -1.17 12.67 -13.83
C PHE A 185 -1.89 13.92 -13.31
N ILE A 186 -2.96 14.35 -13.99
CA ILE A 186 -3.72 15.55 -13.62
C ILE A 186 -4.45 15.33 -12.29
N ALA A 187 -5.10 14.18 -12.09
CA ALA A 187 -5.80 13.86 -10.85
C ALA A 187 -4.84 13.79 -9.65
N GLN A 188 -3.68 13.16 -9.82
CA GLN A 188 -2.63 13.13 -8.79
C GLN A 188 -2.05 14.53 -8.54
N GLY A 189 -1.82 15.31 -9.60
CA GLY A 189 -1.34 16.67 -9.51
C GLY A 189 -2.27 17.55 -8.67
N ALA A 190 -3.55 17.57 -9.04
CA ALA A 190 -4.58 18.34 -8.33
C ALA A 190 -4.68 17.90 -6.86
N SER A 191 -4.66 16.58 -6.61
CA SER A 191 -4.75 16.01 -5.26
C SER A 191 -3.52 16.32 -4.42
N GLY A 192 -2.32 16.20 -4.98
CA GLY A 192 -1.07 16.53 -4.30
C GLY A 192 -0.99 18.00 -3.91
N VAL A 193 -1.35 18.90 -4.84
CA VAL A 193 -1.39 20.35 -4.59
C VAL A 193 -2.44 20.69 -3.52
N LEU A 194 -3.66 20.16 -3.64
CA LEU A 194 -4.73 20.39 -2.67
C LEU A 194 -4.36 19.85 -1.28
N ALA A 195 -3.80 18.65 -1.21
CA ALA A 195 -3.34 18.03 0.04
C ALA A 195 -2.26 18.89 0.71
N PHE A 196 -1.29 19.37 -0.06
CA PHE A 196 -0.24 20.26 0.44
C PHE A 196 -0.82 21.56 0.98
N PHE A 197 -1.72 22.20 0.25
CA PHE A 197 -2.33 23.47 0.66
C PHE A 197 -3.15 23.33 1.97
N LEU A 198 -3.98 22.29 2.05
CA LEU A 198 -4.76 21.99 3.26
C LEU A 198 -3.84 21.65 4.45
N LEU A 199 -2.75 20.91 4.20
CA LEU A 199 -1.77 20.62 5.24
C LEU A 199 -1.09 21.89 5.74
N MET A 200 -0.63 22.76 4.86
CA MET A 200 -0.01 24.03 5.24
C MET A 200 -0.98 24.89 6.08
N ARG A 201 -2.24 25.00 5.65
CA ARG A 201 -3.28 25.69 6.42
C ARG A 201 -3.44 25.08 7.82
N ARG A 202 -3.47 23.75 7.93
CA ARG A 202 -3.57 23.05 9.22
C ARG A 202 -2.35 23.25 10.09
N VAL A 203 -1.15 23.16 9.52
CA VAL A 203 0.11 23.36 10.26
C VAL A 203 0.27 24.78 10.76
N HIS A 204 -0.18 25.78 10.00
CA HIS A 204 -0.17 27.18 10.43
C HIS A 204 -1.15 27.46 11.59
N SER A 205 -2.24 26.70 11.72
CA SER A 205 -3.19 26.89 12.84
C SER A 205 -2.61 26.54 14.22
N PHE A 206 -1.47 25.84 14.28
CA PHE A 206 -0.75 25.64 15.54
C PHE A 206 0.11 26.87 15.82
N ASP A 207 -0.33 27.72 16.73
CA ASP A 207 0.50 28.86 17.16
C ASP A 207 1.68 28.36 18.01
N THR A 208 2.90 28.72 17.61
CA THR A 208 4.13 28.31 18.30
C THR A 208 4.95 29.50 18.78
N GLY A 209 4.52 30.72 18.47
CA GLY A 209 5.21 31.95 18.87
C GLY A 209 6.64 32.10 18.35
N ARG A 210 7.16 31.11 17.61
CA ARG A 210 8.53 31.06 17.06
C ARG A 210 8.53 30.53 15.63
N HIS A 211 9.50 31.00 14.85
CA HIS A 211 9.73 30.46 13.51
C HIS A 211 10.29 29.02 13.60
N PHE A 212 9.76 28.12 12.80
CA PHE A 212 10.29 26.77 12.65
C PHE A 212 11.43 26.74 11.62
N ILE A 213 12.34 25.78 11.77
CA ILE A 213 13.45 25.58 10.85
C ILE A 213 12.94 24.78 9.65
N LEU A 214 13.24 25.27 8.44
CA LEU A 214 12.76 24.64 7.20
C LEU A 214 13.33 23.23 7.02
N PHE A 215 14.60 23.02 7.40
CA PHE A 215 15.27 21.74 7.28
C PHE A 215 16.21 21.52 8.47
N ALA A 216 16.03 20.41 9.19
CA ALA A 216 16.86 20.04 10.33
C ALA A 216 17.46 18.64 10.13
N PRO A 217 18.82 18.50 10.10
CA PRO A 217 19.47 17.20 9.94
C PRO A 217 19.10 16.18 11.04
N GLU A 218 18.82 16.65 12.25
CA GLU A 218 18.33 15.78 13.33
C GLU A 218 16.98 15.14 12.97
N MET A 219 16.05 15.93 12.42
CA MET A 219 14.74 15.43 11.99
C MET A 219 14.87 14.50 10.79
N LEU A 220 15.76 14.80 9.86
CA LEU A 220 16.07 13.91 8.74
C LEU A 220 16.58 12.56 9.24
N ARG A 221 17.55 12.53 10.15
CA ARG A 221 18.08 11.29 10.72
C ARG A 221 16.98 10.46 11.41
N ARG A 222 16.08 11.10 12.14
CA ARG A 222 14.94 10.43 12.78
C ARG A 222 13.97 9.89 11.74
N LEU A 223 13.65 10.69 10.73
CA LEU A 223 12.79 10.28 9.62
C LEU A 223 13.37 9.07 8.87
N THR A 224 14.63 9.11 8.50
CA THR A 224 15.30 8.02 7.76
C THR A 224 15.37 6.74 8.56
N ASN A 225 15.55 6.81 9.88
CA ASN A 225 15.52 5.62 10.76
C ASN A 225 14.17 4.89 10.73
N TYR A 226 13.07 5.58 10.43
CA TYR A 226 11.74 4.99 10.28
C TYR A 226 11.39 4.70 8.82
N ALA A 227 11.75 5.60 7.91
CA ALA A 227 11.41 5.50 6.50
C ALA A 227 12.18 4.40 5.76
N ILE A 228 13.51 4.28 5.97
CA ILE A 228 14.32 3.29 5.26
C ILE A 228 13.86 1.85 5.54
N PRO A 229 13.64 1.42 6.80
CA PRO A 229 13.08 0.10 7.08
C PRO A 229 11.71 -0.12 6.44
N SER A 230 10.87 0.93 6.44
CA SER A 230 9.53 0.85 5.85
C SER A 230 9.57 0.77 4.32
N ILE A 231 10.48 1.50 3.67
CA ILE A 231 10.72 1.40 2.22
C ILE A 231 11.20 -0.02 1.89
N ALA A 232 12.19 -0.51 2.62
CA ALA A 232 12.71 -1.86 2.42
C ALA A 232 11.59 -2.91 2.55
N GLN A 233 10.75 -2.81 3.60
CA GLN A 233 9.60 -3.69 3.77
C GLN A 233 8.66 -3.66 2.56
N GLN A 234 8.23 -2.48 2.12
CA GLN A 234 7.29 -2.35 1.01
C GLN A 234 7.89 -2.85 -0.31
N SER A 235 9.16 -2.59 -0.55
CA SER A 235 9.88 -3.11 -1.72
C SER A 235 10.00 -4.63 -1.69
N PHE A 236 10.32 -5.22 -0.53
CA PHE A 236 10.37 -6.68 -0.38
C PHE A 236 9.02 -7.35 -0.59
N VAL A 237 7.92 -6.73 -0.13
CA VAL A 237 6.55 -7.21 -0.42
C VAL A 237 6.31 -7.24 -1.93
N SER A 238 6.68 -6.18 -2.64
CA SER A 238 6.50 -6.08 -4.09
C SER A 238 7.31 -7.13 -4.83
N VAL A 239 8.60 -7.28 -4.49
CA VAL A 239 9.48 -8.29 -5.10
C VAL A 239 9.02 -9.70 -4.76
N GLY A 240 8.62 -9.96 -3.51
CA GLY A 240 8.10 -11.27 -3.09
C GLY A 240 6.85 -11.67 -3.88
N ASN A 241 5.94 -10.74 -4.11
CA ASN A 241 4.75 -10.98 -4.92
C ASN A 241 5.09 -11.28 -6.39
N LEU A 242 6.11 -10.64 -6.96
CA LEU A 242 6.59 -10.95 -8.32
C LEU A 242 7.15 -12.38 -8.42
N ILE A 243 7.92 -12.80 -7.41
CA ILE A 243 8.45 -14.18 -7.37
C ILE A 243 7.31 -15.19 -7.28
N ILE A 244 6.33 -14.96 -6.41
CA ILE A 244 5.15 -15.82 -6.28
C ILE A 244 4.38 -15.87 -7.60
N GLN A 245 4.17 -14.72 -8.25
CA GLN A 245 3.48 -14.64 -9.54
C GLN A 245 4.21 -15.45 -10.63
N TYR A 246 5.55 -15.45 -10.62
CA TYR A 246 6.33 -16.29 -11.55
C TYR A 246 5.97 -17.76 -11.41
N TYR A 247 5.92 -18.30 -10.19
CA TYR A 247 5.57 -19.71 -9.95
C TYR A 247 4.08 -20.00 -10.27
N VAL A 248 3.18 -19.06 -10.01
CA VAL A 248 1.78 -19.18 -10.44
C VAL A 248 1.68 -19.27 -11.97
N ASN A 249 2.48 -18.51 -12.69
CA ASN A 249 2.49 -18.52 -14.15
C ASN A 249 2.95 -19.89 -14.74
N LEU A 250 3.78 -20.63 -14.01
CA LEU A 250 4.18 -21.99 -14.42
C LEU A 250 3.03 -23.00 -14.33
N CYS A 251 1.98 -22.73 -13.55
CA CYS A 251 0.83 -23.63 -13.36
C CYS A 251 -0.20 -23.56 -14.51
N GLY A 252 -0.02 -22.65 -15.46
CA GLY A 252 -0.88 -22.51 -16.65
C GLY A 252 -2.05 -21.51 -16.52
N PRO A 253 -2.73 -21.23 -17.64
CA PRO A 253 -3.69 -20.11 -17.75
C PRO A 253 -4.86 -20.17 -16.77
N THR A 254 -5.41 -21.36 -16.51
CA THR A 254 -6.53 -21.58 -15.59
C THR A 254 -6.15 -21.16 -14.15
N VAL A 255 -4.94 -21.53 -13.72
CA VAL A 255 -4.42 -21.19 -12.38
C VAL A 255 -4.12 -19.69 -12.29
N ILE A 256 -3.53 -19.11 -13.32
CA ILE A 256 -3.27 -17.66 -13.39
C ILE A 256 -4.58 -16.86 -13.23
N ALA A 257 -5.61 -17.24 -13.99
CA ALA A 257 -6.92 -16.56 -13.94
C ALA A 257 -7.58 -16.71 -12.56
N GLY A 258 -7.62 -17.93 -12.01
CA GLY A 258 -8.18 -18.23 -10.69
C GLY A 258 -7.46 -17.49 -9.57
N PHE A 259 -6.12 -17.52 -9.57
CA PHE A 259 -5.30 -16.80 -8.61
C PHE A 259 -5.50 -15.28 -8.69
N SER A 260 -5.57 -14.71 -9.88
CA SER A 260 -5.76 -13.27 -10.08
C SER A 260 -7.05 -12.78 -9.43
N VAL A 261 -8.15 -13.50 -9.61
CA VAL A 261 -9.44 -13.19 -8.98
C VAL A 261 -9.36 -13.36 -7.47
N ALA A 262 -8.88 -14.51 -7.00
CA ALA A 262 -8.78 -14.81 -5.57
C ALA A 262 -7.86 -13.82 -4.83
N ASN A 263 -6.73 -13.45 -5.45
CA ASN A 263 -5.79 -12.49 -4.90
C ASN A 263 -6.40 -11.07 -4.78
N ARG A 264 -7.22 -10.63 -5.74
CA ARG A 264 -7.96 -9.35 -5.62
C ARG A 264 -8.89 -9.34 -4.41
N ILE A 265 -9.67 -10.43 -4.22
CA ILE A 265 -10.57 -10.60 -3.07
C ILE A 265 -9.77 -10.59 -1.76
N ASN A 266 -8.68 -11.36 -1.70
CA ASN A 266 -7.77 -11.43 -0.55
C ASN A 266 -7.13 -10.07 -0.22
N MET A 267 -6.61 -9.36 -1.22
CA MET A 267 -5.97 -8.05 -1.03
C MET A 267 -6.94 -7.00 -0.50
N PHE A 268 -8.20 -7.03 -0.89
CA PHE A 268 -9.21 -6.14 -0.31
C PHE A 268 -9.32 -6.32 1.21
N ALA A 269 -9.48 -7.56 1.70
CA ALA A 269 -9.58 -7.84 3.12
C ALA A 269 -8.30 -7.46 3.88
N LEU A 270 -7.13 -7.86 3.36
CA LEU A 270 -5.84 -7.55 3.98
C LEU A 270 -5.58 -6.05 4.04
N THR A 271 -5.91 -5.30 2.98
CA THR A 271 -5.73 -3.84 2.94
C THR A 271 -6.62 -3.14 3.96
N CYS A 272 -7.86 -3.61 4.17
CA CYS A 272 -8.72 -3.12 5.25
C CYS A 272 -8.09 -3.34 6.64
N CYS A 273 -7.58 -4.54 6.91
CA CYS A 273 -6.91 -4.86 8.18
C CYS A 273 -5.62 -4.04 8.37
N MET A 274 -4.82 -3.88 7.32
CA MET A 274 -3.59 -3.07 7.33
C MET A 274 -3.86 -1.58 7.56
N SER A 275 -4.91 -1.03 6.96
CA SER A 275 -5.30 0.37 7.15
C SER A 275 -5.72 0.64 8.59
N PHE A 276 -6.45 -0.30 9.20
CA PHE A 276 -6.78 -0.23 10.62
C PHE A 276 -5.53 -0.27 11.51
N ALA A 277 -4.60 -1.20 11.23
CA ALA A 277 -3.33 -1.31 11.94
C ALA A 277 -2.47 -0.03 11.81
N SER A 278 -2.52 0.66 10.67
CA SER A 278 -1.86 1.94 10.48
C SER A 278 -2.43 3.03 11.40
N GLY A 279 -3.76 3.08 11.57
CA GLY A 279 -4.40 3.96 12.53
C GLY A 279 -3.99 3.65 13.97
N LEU A 280 -3.91 2.36 14.33
CA LEU A 280 -3.43 1.92 15.64
C LEU A 280 -1.96 2.29 15.87
N SER A 281 -1.10 2.20 14.85
CA SER A 281 0.28 2.65 14.93
C SER A 281 0.40 4.14 15.25
N SER A 282 -0.43 4.99 14.62
CA SER A 282 -0.49 6.43 14.94
C SER A 282 -0.97 6.68 16.36
N PHE A 283 -1.98 5.93 16.84
CA PHE A 283 -2.44 5.99 18.24
C PHE A 283 -1.32 5.64 19.22
N VAL A 284 -0.60 4.55 18.97
CA VAL A 284 0.53 4.13 19.80
C VAL A 284 1.62 5.21 19.81
N ALA A 285 1.99 5.71 18.63
CA ALA A 285 3.02 6.75 18.50
C ALA A 285 2.65 8.02 19.27
N GLN A 286 1.38 8.46 19.20
CA GLN A 286 0.89 9.62 19.96
C GLN A 286 0.96 9.38 21.48
N ASN A 287 0.56 8.20 21.96
CA ASN A 287 0.60 7.89 23.41
C ASN A 287 2.03 7.77 23.93
N ILE A 288 2.95 7.23 23.13
CA ILE A 288 4.38 7.21 23.46
C ILE A 288 4.94 8.63 23.52
N GLY A 289 4.60 9.48 22.53
CA GLY A 289 4.95 10.89 22.56
C GLY A 289 4.44 11.61 23.80
N ALA A 290 3.20 11.32 24.21
CA ALA A 290 2.60 11.87 25.42
C ALA A 290 3.12 11.24 26.74
N ARG A 291 4.04 10.26 26.68
CA ARG A 291 4.53 9.46 27.80
C ARG A 291 3.44 8.68 28.55
N LYS A 292 2.32 8.37 27.88
CA LYS A 292 1.19 7.60 28.42
C LYS A 292 1.29 6.14 28.00
N LEU A 293 2.37 5.47 28.46
CA LEU A 293 2.65 4.07 28.10
C LEU A 293 1.61 3.08 28.62
N ASP A 294 0.93 3.44 29.71
CA ASP A 294 -0.19 2.72 30.30
C ASP A 294 -1.36 2.53 29.32
N ARG A 295 -1.54 3.44 28.38
CA ARG A 295 -2.61 3.39 27.37
C ARG A 295 -2.32 2.48 26.18
N VAL A 296 -1.05 2.12 25.96
CA VAL A 296 -0.66 1.27 24.83
C VAL A 296 -1.27 -0.12 24.92
N GLY A 297 -1.22 -0.75 26.11
CA GLY A 297 -1.80 -2.08 26.35
C GLY A 297 -3.32 -2.14 26.12
N PRO A 298 -4.11 -1.31 26.80
CA PRO A 298 -5.55 -1.22 26.56
C PRO A 298 -5.91 -0.87 25.12
N GLY A 299 -5.17 0.06 24.49
CA GLY A 299 -5.35 0.43 23.09
C GLY A 299 -5.09 -0.74 22.13
N LEU A 300 -4.02 -1.53 22.39
CA LEU A 300 -3.75 -2.75 21.63
C LEU A 300 -4.87 -3.77 21.81
N LYS A 301 -5.36 -3.97 23.02
CA LYS A 301 -6.46 -4.92 23.29
C LYS A 301 -7.72 -4.51 22.53
N ALA A 302 -8.13 -3.26 22.64
CA ALA A 302 -9.31 -2.75 21.94
C ALA A 302 -9.13 -2.81 20.41
N GLY A 303 -7.98 -2.33 19.90
CA GLY A 303 -7.64 -2.39 18.49
C GLY A 303 -7.52 -3.83 17.98
N GLY A 304 -6.95 -4.72 18.79
CA GLY A 304 -6.84 -6.15 18.47
C GLY A 304 -8.20 -6.82 18.36
N THR A 305 -9.10 -6.57 19.32
CA THR A 305 -10.48 -7.11 19.27
C THR A 305 -11.20 -6.64 17.99
N PHE A 306 -11.07 -5.37 17.63
CA PHE A 306 -11.68 -4.86 16.42
C PHE A 306 -11.05 -5.46 15.14
N SER A 307 -9.72 -5.53 15.08
CA SER A 307 -9.01 -6.10 13.91
C SER A 307 -9.32 -7.57 13.70
N VAL A 308 -9.29 -8.35 14.78
CA VAL A 308 -9.67 -9.78 14.77
C VAL A 308 -11.14 -9.93 14.40
N GLY A 309 -12.03 -9.10 14.96
CA GLY A 309 -13.45 -9.07 14.61
C GLY A 309 -13.66 -8.81 13.12
N LEU A 310 -12.91 -7.86 12.55
CA LEU A 310 -12.94 -7.59 11.10
C LEU A 310 -12.46 -8.80 10.28
N GLY A 311 -11.39 -9.47 10.72
CA GLY A 311 -10.91 -10.72 10.11
C GLY A 311 -11.96 -11.83 10.14
N ILE A 312 -12.66 -12.00 11.28
CA ILE A 312 -13.77 -12.95 11.43
C ILE A 312 -14.93 -12.60 10.50
N VAL A 313 -15.29 -11.32 10.37
CA VAL A 313 -16.34 -10.87 9.44
C VAL A 313 -15.97 -11.23 8.00
N PHE A 314 -14.76 -10.94 7.55
CA PHE A 314 -14.31 -11.34 6.22
C PHE A 314 -14.34 -12.87 6.05
N MET A 315 -13.90 -13.62 7.04
CA MET A 315 -13.94 -15.08 7.01
C MET A 315 -15.38 -15.60 6.92
N ALA A 316 -16.32 -15.06 7.70
CA ALA A 316 -17.72 -15.42 7.70
C ALA A 316 -18.45 -15.06 6.39
N ILE A 317 -17.96 -14.07 5.65
CA ILE A 317 -18.49 -13.68 4.34
C ILE A 317 -17.84 -14.50 3.22
N TYR A 318 -16.49 -14.57 3.22
CA TYR A 318 -15.76 -15.13 2.08
C TYR A 318 -15.85 -16.65 1.97
N LEU A 319 -15.88 -17.38 3.10
CA LEU A 319 -15.96 -18.85 3.02
C LEU A 319 -17.31 -19.35 2.49
N PRO A 320 -18.48 -18.94 3.02
CA PRO A 320 -19.75 -19.43 2.52
C PRO A 320 -20.13 -18.86 1.15
N LEU A 321 -19.71 -17.62 0.85
CA LEU A 321 -20.05 -16.93 -0.39
C LEU A 321 -18.93 -16.96 -1.44
N ALA A 322 -17.88 -17.77 -1.25
CA ALA A 322 -16.70 -17.80 -2.11
C ALA A 322 -17.06 -17.89 -3.59
N SER A 323 -17.85 -18.90 -3.99
CA SER A 323 -18.23 -19.11 -5.39
C SER A 323 -19.05 -17.93 -5.96
N HIS A 324 -19.90 -17.32 -5.13
CA HIS A 324 -20.71 -16.17 -5.55
C HIS A 324 -19.86 -14.91 -5.74
N ILE A 325 -18.95 -14.65 -4.80
CA ILE A 325 -18.03 -13.51 -4.87
C ILE A 325 -17.07 -13.68 -6.07
N ILE A 326 -16.54 -14.88 -6.29
CA ILE A 326 -15.66 -15.17 -7.43
C ILE A 326 -16.39 -14.92 -8.74
N SER A 327 -17.67 -15.36 -8.87
CA SER A 327 -18.44 -15.17 -10.09
C SER A 327 -18.73 -13.71 -10.44
N LEU A 328 -18.68 -12.78 -9.47
CA LEU A 328 -18.80 -11.34 -9.75
C LEU A 328 -17.60 -10.77 -10.51
N PHE A 329 -16.45 -11.44 -10.44
CA PHE A 329 -15.21 -11.00 -11.09
C PHE A 329 -14.91 -11.76 -12.38
N LEU A 330 -15.71 -12.77 -12.71
CA LEU A 330 -15.52 -13.59 -13.91
C LEU A 330 -16.58 -13.29 -14.96
N PRO A 331 -16.23 -13.31 -16.26
CA PRO A 331 -17.21 -13.24 -17.34
C PRO A 331 -18.18 -14.42 -17.27
N ALA A 332 -19.42 -14.19 -17.73
CA ALA A 332 -20.42 -15.25 -17.83
C ALA A 332 -19.89 -16.37 -18.76
N GLY A 333 -19.92 -17.62 -18.29
CA GLY A 333 -19.41 -18.77 -19.05
C GLY A 333 -17.94 -19.11 -18.83
N SER A 334 -17.29 -18.48 -17.85
CA SER A 334 -15.91 -18.86 -17.48
C SER A 334 -15.79 -20.34 -17.10
N ALA A 335 -14.67 -20.97 -17.46
CA ALA A 335 -14.43 -22.38 -17.19
C ALA A 335 -14.52 -22.70 -15.67
N SER A 336 -15.18 -23.79 -15.31
CA SER A 336 -15.33 -24.24 -13.92
C SER A 336 -14.01 -24.35 -13.16
N GLY A 337 -12.94 -24.77 -13.86
CA GLY A 337 -11.60 -24.88 -13.28
C GLY A 337 -11.04 -23.57 -12.72
N VAL A 338 -11.37 -22.40 -13.30
CA VAL A 338 -10.96 -21.09 -12.78
C VAL A 338 -11.59 -20.80 -11.43
N VAL A 339 -12.89 -21.14 -11.30
CA VAL A 339 -13.63 -20.99 -10.03
C VAL A 339 -13.07 -21.91 -8.96
N ASP A 340 -12.74 -23.15 -9.31
CA ASP A 340 -12.20 -24.16 -8.39
C ASP A 340 -10.83 -23.74 -7.85
N VAL A 341 -9.95 -23.25 -8.71
CA VAL A 341 -8.63 -22.70 -8.29
C VAL A 341 -8.81 -21.50 -7.37
N ALA A 342 -9.66 -20.54 -7.73
CA ALA A 342 -9.90 -19.36 -6.91
C ALA A 342 -10.50 -19.74 -5.54
N ARG A 343 -11.43 -20.69 -5.52
CA ARG A 343 -12.02 -21.24 -4.31
C ARG A 343 -10.99 -21.94 -3.45
N GLY A 344 -10.13 -22.79 -4.06
CA GLY A 344 -9.03 -23.50 -3.38
C GLY A 344 -8.09 -22.53 -2.68
N TYR A 345 -7.70 -21.44 -3.34
CA TYR A 345 -6.89 -20.38 -2.72
C TYR A 345 -7.61 -19.76 -1.52
N LEU A 346 -8.87 -19.30 -1.68
CA LEU A 346 -9.59 -18.66 -0.59
C LEU A 346 -9.78 -19.59 0.60
N PHE A 347 -10.13 -20.86 0.37
CA PHE A 347 -10.30 -21.85 1.46
C PHE A 347 -8.98 -22.18 2.17
N THR A 348 -7.84 -22.02 1.50
CA THR A 348 -6.52 -22.20 2.12
C THR A 348 -6.10 -21.00 2.95
N VAL A 349 -6.39 -19.78 2.50
CA VAL A 349 -5.81 -18.55 3.07
C VAL A 349 -6.75 -17.86 4.07
N VAL A 350 -8.04 -17.77 3.74
CA VAL A 350 -9.06 -17.01 4.52
C VAL A 350 -9.21 -17.50 5.98
N PRO A 351 -9.18 -18.82 6.29
CA PRO A 351 -9.30 -19.29 7.68
C PRO A 351 -8.24 -18.72 8.63
N PHE A 352 -7.12 -18.22 8.09
CA PHE A 352 -6.00 -17.69 8.85
C PHE A 352 -5.98 -16.15 8.96
N TYR A 353 -7.04 -15.46 8.55
CA TYR A 353 -7.15 -14.01 8.69
C TYR A 353 -7.03 -13.53 10.13
N VAL A 354 -7.53 -14.29 11.09
CA VAL A 354 -7.36 -13.99 12.51
C VAL A 354 -5.87 -13.92 12.87
N VAL A 355 -5.06 -14.85 12.37
CA VAL A 355 -3.61 -14.91 12.63
C VAL A 355 -2.90 -13.68 12.09
N VAL A 356 -3.16 -13.31 10.84
CA VAL A 356 -2.51 -12.13 10.24
C VAL A 356 -3.01 -10.83 10.87
N CYS A 357 -4.26 -10.75 11.33
CA CYS A 357 -4.76 -9.60 12.07
C CYS A 357 -4.00 -9.40 13.38
N ILE A 358 -3.72 -10.46 14.13
CA ILE A 358 -2.89 -10.41 15.34
C ILE A 358 -1.49 -9.88 15.01
N LYS A 359 -0.89 -10.37 13.93
CA LYS A 359 0.40 -9.87 13.44
C LYS A 359 0.35 -8.36 13.20
N PHE A 360 -0.59 -7.87 12.39
CA PHE A 360 -0.70 -6.46 12.05
C PHE A 360 -0.89 -5.57 13.28
N VAL A 361 -1.65 -6.03 14.27
CA VAL A 361 -1.88 -5.32 15.53
C VAL A 361 -0.59 -5.23 16.36
N CYS A 362 0.16 -6.32 16.53
CA CYS A 362 1.43 -6.30 17.24
C CYS A 362 2.50 -5.48 16.49
N ASP A 363 2.59 -5.63 15.17
CA ASP A 363 3.49 -4.84 14.33
C ASP A 363 3.18 -3.34 14.40
N SER A 364 1.91 -2.96 14.56
CA SER A 364 1.52 -1.56 14.74
C SER A 364 2.10 -0.93 16.01
N VAL A 365 2.25 -1.71 17.09
CA VAL A 365 2.89 -1.24 18.32
C VAL A 365 4.39 -1.09 18.12
N LEU A 366 5.05 -2.09 17.51
CA LEU A 366 6.50 -2.02 17.23
C LEU A 366 6.82 -0.80 16.37
N ARG A 367 6.06 -0.59 15.31
CA ARG A 367 6.22 0.53 14.38
C ARG A 367 5.90 1.88 15.04
N GLY A 368 4.78 2.00 15.76
CA GLY A 368 4.37 3.23 16.44
C GLY A 368 5.34 3.62 17.56
N ALA A 369 5.96 2.65 18.22
CA ALA A 369 7.00 2.87 19.20
C ALA A 369 8.35 3.29 18.58
N GLY A 370 8.53 3.09 17.28
CA GLY A 370 9.81 3.31 16.61
C GLY A 370 10.80 2.15 16.79
N ALA A 371 10.35 1.02 17.31
CA ALA A 371 11.15 -0.19 17.49
C ALA A 371 11.36 -0.90 16.13
N MET A 372 12.11 -0.24 15.23
CA MET A 372 12.22 -0.66 13.83
C MET A 372 12.98 -1.98 13.67
N ARG A 373 13.96 -2.29 14.53
CA ARG A 373 14.71 -3.57 14.45
C ARG A 373 13.78 -4.77 14.70
N PRO A 374 13.03 -4.88 15.81
CA PRO A 374 12.03 -5.93 15.99
C PRO A 374 11.01 -5.99 14.86
N PHE A 375 10.49 -4.84 14.42
CA PHE A 375 9.54 -4.74 13.32
C PHE A 375 10.10 -5.30 12.01
N MET A 376 11.35 -4.99 11.66
CA MET A 376 12.02 -5.57 10.49
C MET A 376 12.16 -7.09 10.60
N ILE A 377 12.61 -7.59 11.78
CA ILE A 377 12.80 -9.03 11.99
C ILE A 377 11.47 -9.76 11.77
N THR A 378 10.36 -9.30 12.36
CA THR A 378 9.06 -9.95 12.19
C THR A 378 8.60 -9.95 10.75
N THR A 379 8.75 -8.82 10.06
CA THR A 379 8.25 -8.66 8.70
C THR A 379 9.10 -9.38 7.67
N PHE A 380 10.44 -9.25 7.75
CA PHE A 380 11.32 -9.93 6.80
C PHE A 380 11.31 -11.44 6.99
N SER A 381 11.23 -11.94 8.24
CA SER A 381 11.11 -13.38 8.49
C SER A 381 9.84 -13.95 7.85
N ASP A 382 8.69 -13.28 7.98
CA ASP A 382 7.44 -13.67 7.33
C ASP A 382 7.59 -13.67 5.79
N LEU A 383 8.09 -12.56 5.21
CA LEU A 383 8.19 -12.40 3.77
C LEU A 383 9.17 -13.39 3.13
N ILE A 384 10.36 -13.54 3.72
CA ILE A 384 11.39 -14.47 3.22
C ILE A 384 10.88 -15.91 3.33
N LEU A 385 10.32 -16.27 4.49
CA LEU A 385 9.79 -17.62 4.68
C LEU A 385 8.66 -17.91 3.70
N ARG A 386 7.75 -16.98 3.46
CA ARG A 386 6.66 -17.16 2.51
C ARG A 386 7.17 -17.39 1.09
N VAL A 387 8.17 -16.63 0.62
CA VAL A 387 8.77 -16.84 -0.71
C VAL A 387 9.49 -18.19 -0.78
N VAL A 388 10.32 -18.51 0.21
CA VAL A 388 11.06 -19.78 0.25
C VAL A 388 10.10 -20.97 0.31
N LEU A 389 9.06 -20.89 1.15
CA LEU A 389 8.04 -21.95 1.24
C LEU A 389 7.19 -22.05 -0.02
N SER A 390 6.86 -20.94 -0.68
CA SER A 390 6.14 -21.00 -1.96
C SER A 390 6.91 -21.83 -2.98
N ILE A 391 8.22 -21.63 -3.06
CA ILE A 391 9.09 -22.39 -3.96
C ILE A 391 9.20 -23.84 -3.51
N ALA A 392 9.57 -24.07 -2.26
CA ALA A 392 9.82 -25.41 -1.73
C ALA A 392 8.56 -26.30 -1.80
N LEU A 393 7.41 -25.76 -1.36
CA LEU A 393 6.15 -26.52 -1.37
C LEU A 393 5.59 -26.70 -2.78
N PHE A 394 5.85 -25.75 -3.71
CA PHE A 394 5.50 -25.93 -5.11
C PHE A 394 6.17 -27.18 -5.70
N TYR A 395 7.47 -27.35 -5.48
CA TYR A 395 8.19 -28.55 -5.95
C TYR A 395 7.87 -29.81 -5.15
N LEU A 396 7.56 -29.69 -3.86
CA LEU A 396 7.28 -30.85 -2.99
C LEU A 396 5.88 -31.43 -3.26
N ILE A 397 4.86 -30.54 -3.42
CA ILE A 397 3.46 -30.95 -3.61
C ILE A 397 3.14 -31.13 -5.10
N GLY A 398 3.90 -30.46 -5.98
CA GLY A 398 3.78 -30.60 -7.42
C GLY A 398 2.60 -29.84 -8.05
N ASN A 399 1.94 -28.94 -7.28
CA ASN A 399 0.83 -28.14 -7.77
C ASN A 399 0.75 -26.78 -7.05
N GLU A 400 -0.23 -25.94 -7.49
CA GLU A 400 -0.47 -24.58 -6.98
C GLU A 400 -0.83 -24.51 -5.50
N HIS A 401 -1.39 -25.57 -4.91
CA HIS A 401 -1.71 -25.62 -3.48
C HIS A 401 -0.47 -25.43 -2.60
N GLY A 402 0.70 -25.90 -3.07
CA GLY A 402 1.97 -25.65 -2.40
C GLY A 402 2.26 -24.16 -2.24
N ILE A 403 1.96 -23.36 -3.27
CA ILE A 403 2.13 -21.92 -3.22
C ILE A 403 1.14 -21.30 -2.20
N TRP A 404 -0.13 -21.74 -2.21
CA TRP A 404 -1.15 -21.21 -1.29
C TRP A 404 -0.82 -21.45 0.18
N MET A 405 -0.28 -22.63 0.52
CA MET A 405 0.05 -22.99 1.90
C MET A 405 1.17 -22.13 2.51
N SER A 406 2.00 -21.51 1.70
CA SER A 406 3.06 -20.62 2.19
C SER A 406 2.55 -19.40 2.95
N TRP A 407 1.35 -18.89 2.61
CA TRP A 407 0.74 -17.73 3.27
C TRP A 407 0.38 -17.99 4.73
N PRO A 408 -0.42 -19.02 5.07
CA PRO A 408 -0.72 -19.35 6.45
C PRO A 408 0.53 -19.60 7.29
N ILE A 409 1.49 -20.38 6.77
CA ILE A 409 2.71 -20.74 7.51
C ILE A 409 3.55 -19.48 7.81
N GLY A 410 3.72 -18.60 6.81
CA GLY A 410 4.40 -17.32 7.00
C GLY A 410 3.71 -16.45 8.04
N TRP A 411 2.38 -16.39 8.00
CA TRP A 411 1.61 -15.62 8.99
C TRP A 411 1.72 -16.16 10.40
N PHE A 412 1.74 -17.48 10.60
CA PHE A 412 1.94 -18.09 11.91
C PHE A 412 3.30 -17.71 12.51
N LEU A 413 4.37 -17.85 11.74
CA LEU A 413 5.71 -17.47 12.21
C LEU A 413 5.79 -15.97 12.46
N GLY A 414 5.35 -15.15 11.51
CA GLY A 414 5.36 -13.70 11.65
C GLY A 414 4.54 -13.23 12.85
N SER A 415 3.35 -13.80 13.08
CA SER A 415 2.52 -13.48 14.24
C SER A 415 3.18 -13.91 15.54
N GLY A 416 3.76 -15.11 15.59
CA GLY A 416 4.50 -15.60 16.74
C GLY A 416 5.64 -14.67 17.15
N LEU A 417 6.46 -14.24 16.17
CA LEU A 417 7.55 -13.29 16.38
C LEU A 417 7.03 -11.91 16.83
N SER A 418 5.96 -11.41 16.20
CA SER A 418 5.39 -10.10 16.55
C SER A 418 4.83 -10.10 17.99
N VAL A 419 4.13 -11.15 18.38
CA VAL A 419 3.63 -11.34 19.76
C VAL A 419 4.79 -11.49 20.75
N PHE A 420 5.83 -12.25 20.38
CA PHE A 420 7.03 -12.40 21.19
C PHE A 420 7.71 -11.05 21.47
N PHE A 421 8.00 -10.27 20.44
CA PHE A 421 8.63 -8.96 20.61
C PHE A 421 7.74 -7.95 21.32
N TYR A 422 6.41 -8.03 21.15
CA TYR A 422 5.48 -7.23 21.94
C TYR A 422 5.54 -7.60 23.42
N LYS A 423 5.40 -8.91 23.77
CA LYS A 423 5.40 -9.39 25.16
C LYS A 423 6.74 -9.24 25.85
N SER A 424 7.86 -9.40 25.15
CA SER A 424 9.21 -9.17 25.68
C SER A 424 9.49 -7.70 26.05
N GLY A 425 8.59 -6.78 25.70
CA GLY A 425 8.78 -5.36 25.94
C GLY A 425 9.85 -4.72 25.07
N ALA A 426 10.25 -5.36 23.96
CA ALA A 426 11.26 -4.82 23.03
C ALA A 426 10.90 -3.41 22.53
N TRP A 427 9.60 -3.13 22.36
CA TRP A 427 9.12 -1.81 21.96
C TRP A 427 9.35 -0.68 22.99
N ARG A 428 9.66 -1.04 24.27
CA ARG A 428 9.95 -0.08 25.35
C ARG A 428 11.42 0.32 25.42
N LYS A 429 12.32 -0.47 24.82
CA LYS A 429 13.77 -0.27 24.93
C LYS A 429 14.28 0.91 24.09
N ASP A 430 13.66 1.14 22.95
CA ASP A 430 14.08 2.15 21.96
C ASP A 430 13.13 3.36 21.95
N LEU A 431 12.53 3.70 23.11
CA LEU A 431 11.62 4.85 23.17
C LEU A 431 12.36 6.14 22.80
N PRO A 432 11.79 6.96 21.91
CA PRO A 432 12.47 8.16 21.44
C PRO A 432 12.62 9.18 22.56
N THR A 433 13.83 9.73 22.70
CA THR A 433 14.06 10.97 23.45
C THR A 433 13.47 12.13 22.67
N LEU A 434 12.26 12.53 23.05
CA LEU A 434 11.50 13.60 22.36
C LEU A 434 11.88 14.97 22.92
#